data_98a0130ed38a08529eb90c97bfdb2913
#
_entry.id   98a0130ed38a08529eb90c97bfdb2913
#
_cell.length_a   1.000
_cell.length_b   1.000
_cell.length_c   1.000
_cell.angle_alpha   90.00
_cell.angle_beta   90.00
_cell.angle_gamma   90.00
#
_symmetry.space_group_name_H-M   'P 1'
#
loop_
_entity.id
_entity.type
_entity.pdbx_description
1 polymer ?
#
loop_
_entity_poly.entity_id
_entity_poly.type
_entity_poly.pdbx_seq_one_letter_code
_entity_poly.pdbx_strand_id
1 'polypeptide(L)'
;GSEMCIRDSDLAGEFKSYYPISGADMSKGFKTEWKATYDNQSIYFALSMYDPRADSIMSQLCKRDRIEGSNNDHILIRINPYQDGQTDFGFKLSPLGVQEDVKFTTNREEYNWDMVWKSATHRDDNGWYAEFEIPYSALRFPKIEVQDWSVNIVRHIRRYRASYAWNHIDITNENISSQAGTVKGFKNIE
;
A
#
# COMPACT_ATOMS: atom_id res chain seq x y z
N GLY A 1 -15.70 7.47 1.64
CA GLY A 1 -14.47 6.68 1.54
C GLY A 1 -14.15 6.40 0.08
N SER A 2 -12.89 6.15 -0.23
CA SER A 2 -12.45 5.80 -1.57
C SER A 2 -12.89 4.37 -1.93
N GLU A 3 -13.35 4.16 -3.15
CA GLU A 3 -13.79 2.86 -3.64
C GLU A 3 -13.17 2.57 -5.01
N MET A 4 -12.89 1.30 -5.28
CA MET A 4 -12.41 0.81 -6.58
C MET A 4 -13.09 -0.51 -6.91
N CYS A 5 -13.54 -0.66 -8.14
CA CYS A 5 -13.96 -1.95 -8.67
C CYS A 5 -12.77 -2.66 -9.31
N ILE A 6 -12.43 -3.86 -8.83
CA ILE A 6 -11.24 -4.59 -9.29
C ILE A 6 -11.36 -5.06 -10.75
N ARG A 7 -12.58 -5.18 -11.28
CA ARG A 7 -12.81 -5.60 -12.67
C ARG A 7 -12.63 -4.51 -13.69
N ASP A 8 -12.92 -3.27 -13.30
CA ASP A 8 -12.90 -2.10 -14.19
C ASP A 8 -11.60 -1.29 -14.06
N SER A 9 -10.60 -1.82 -13.41
CA SER A 9 -9.24 -1.33 -13.12
C SER A 9 -8.89 0.06 -13.68
N ASP A 10 -9.74 1.05 -13.42
CA ASP A 10 -9.42 2.43 -13.66
C ASP A 10 -8.26 2.85 -12.75
N LEU A 11 -7.44 3.76 -13.26
CA LEU A 11 -6.30 4.27 -12.51
C LEU A 11 -6.81 5.05 -11.31
N ALA A 12 -6.52 4.59 -10.09
CA ALA A 12 -6.85 5.31 -8.87
C ALA A 12 -5.70 6.25 -8.46
N GLY A 13 -6.06 7.42 -8.00
CA GLY A 13 -5.16 8.47 -7.52
C GLY A 13 -5.81 9.24 -6.37
N GLU A 14 -5.47 10.52 -6.21
CA GLU A 14 -6.02 11.43 -5.18
C GLU A 14 -5.54 11.12 -3.74
N PHE A 15 -4.24 10.94 -3.60
CA PHE A 15 -3.62 10.78 -2.29
C PHE A 15 -3.66 12.08 -1.47
N LYS A 16 -4.01 11.94 -0.18
CA LYS A 16 -3.98 13.04 0.79
C LYS A 16 -2.96 12.77 1.88
N SER A 17 -2.28 13.82 2.32
CA SER A 17 -1.34 13.72 3.43
C SER A 17 -2.07 13.42 4.74
N TYR A 18 -1.45 12.62 5.59
CA TYR A 18 -1.90 12.43 6.97
C TYR A 18 -0.78 12.71 7.98
N TYR A 19 0.48 12.82 7.50
CA TYR A 19 1.62 13.17 8.33
C TYR A 19 2.64 13.98 7.49
N PRO A 20 3.26 15.05 7.98
CA PRO A 20 3.02 15.69 9.28
C PRO A 20 1.78 16.59 9.32
N ILE A 21 1.22 16.94 8.16
CA ILE A 21 0.04 17.79 8.02
C ILE A 21 -1.10 16.96 7.46
N SER A 22 -2.23 16.92 8.15
CA SER A 22 -3.38 16.12 7.76
C SER A 22 -4.26 16.83 6.72
N GLY A 23 -4.73 16.06 5.72
CA GLY A 23 -5.76 16.46 4.77
C GLY A 23 -5.30 17.29 3.58
N ALA A 24 -4.01 17.64 3.46
CA ALA A 24 -3.50 18.35 2.31
C ALA A 24 -3.43 17.43 1.08
N ASP A 25 -3.80 17.97 -0.08
CA ASP A 25 -3.64 17.25 -1.34
C ASP A 25 -2.16 17.08 -1.68
N MET A 26 -1.84 15.95 -2.29
CA MET A 26 -0.49 15.71 -2.79
C MET A 26 -0.20 16.69 -3.93
N SER A 27 0.95 17.32 -3.89
CA SER A 27 1.40 18.22 -4.96
C SER A 27 1.39 17.49 -6.32
N LYS A 28 0.97 18.17 -7.38
CA LYS A 28 0.84 17.59 -8.73
C LYS A 28 2.10 16.90 -9.23
N GLY A 29 3.28 17.39 -8.85
CA GLY A 29 4.56 16.77 -9.22
C GLY A 29 4.83 15.43 -8.53
N PHE A 30 4.14 15.14 -7.43
CA PHE A 30 4.25 13.90 -6.67
C PHE A 30 3.06 12.97 -6.89
N LYS A 31 2.31 13.14 -7.95
CA LYS A 31 1.16 12.29 -8.26
C LYS A 31 1.49 10.83 -8.01
N THR A 32 0.57 10.12 -7.37
CA THR A 32 0.64 8.68 -7.16
C THR A 32 -0.57 8.05 -7.78
N GLU A 33 -0.36 7.04 -8.60
CA GLU A 33 -1.42 6.31 -9.29
C GLU A 33 -1.24 4.83 -9.06
N TRP A 34 -2.33 4.10 -8.96
CA TRP A 34 -2.30 2.67 -8.80
C TRP A 34 -3.50 2.00 -9.42
N LYS A 35 -3.34 0.74 -9.72
CA LYS A 35 -4.41 -0.16 -10.13
C LYS A 35 -4.13 -1.56 -9.61
N ALA A 36 -5.19 -2.36 -9.50
CA ALA A 36 -5.10 -3.74 -9.12
C ALA A 36 -5.84 -4.64 -10.10
N THR A 37 -5.37 -5.87 -10.19
CA THR A 37 -6.05 -6.97 -10.85
C THR A 37 -5.87 -8.24 -10.04
N TYR A 38 -6.56 -9.31 -10.40
CA TYR A 38 -6.45 -10.58 -9.68
C TYR A 38 -6.72 -11.77 -10.60
N ASP A 39 -6.24 -12.92 -10.19
CA ASP A 39 -6.59 -14.22 -10.75
C ASP A 39 -7.05 -15.18 -9.63
N ASN A 40 -7.03 -16.47 -9.89
CA ASN A 40 -7.40 -17.49 -8.88
C ASN A 40 -6.30 -17.81 -7.85
N GLN A 41 -5.13 -17.20 -7.95
CA GLN A 41 -3.98 -17.47 -7.07
C GLN A 41 -3.49 -16.24 -6.30
N SER A 42 -3.58 -15.05 -6.90
CA SER A 42 -2.96 -13.84 -6.38
C SER A 42 -3.78 -12.60 -6.70
N ILE A 43 -3.55 -11.56 -5.90
CA ILE A 43 -3.87 -10.18 -6.24
C ILE A 43 -2.60 -9.46 -6.67
N TYR A 44 -2.70 -8.62 -7.67
CA TYR A 44 -1.61 -7.85 -8.26
C TYR A 44 -1.88 -6.37 -8.11
N PHE A 45 -0.85 -5.62 -7.76
CA PHE A 45 -0.90 -4.15 -7.73
C PHE A 45 0.20 -3.59 -8.62
N ALA A 46 -0.12 -2.56 -9.39
CA ALA A 46 0.84 -1.77 -10.14
C ALA A 46 0.71 -0.30 -9.71
N LEU A 47 1.84 0.32 -9.35
CA LEU A 47 1.88 1.67 -8.80
C LEU A 47 2.91 2.52 -9.51
N SER A 48 2.56 3.79 -9.73
CA SER A 48 3.45 4.82 -10.27
C SER A 48 3.57 5.95 -9.26
N MET A 49 4.75 6.18 -8.75
CA MET A 49 5.10 7.21 -7.78
C MET A 49 5.92 8.30 -8.48
N TYR A 50 5.25 9.28 -9.09
CA TYR A 50 5.93 10.39 -9.76
C TYR A 50 6.65 11.28 -8.76
N ASP A 51 7.78 11.82 -9.19
CA ASP A 51 8.62 12.69 -8.37
C ASP A 51 9.36 13.71 -9.26
N PRO A 52 9.12 15.01 -9.08
CA PRO A 52 9.77 16.06 -9.91
C PRO A 52 11.29 16.14 -9.66
N ARG A 53 11.78 15.47 -8.63
CA ARG A 53 13.18 15.32 -8.29
C ARG A 53 13.54 13.84 -8.11
N ALA A 54 13.34 13.08 -9.18
CA ALA A 54 13.60 11.63 -9.16
C ALA A 54 15.05 11.28 -8.78
N ASP A 55 16.00 12.17 -9.05
CA ASP A 55 17.39 12.08 -8.58
C ASP A 55 17.54 12.10 -7.05
N SER A 56 16.57 12.69 -6.37
CA SER A 56 16.57 12.88 -4.91
C SER A 56 15.68 11.86 -4.16
N ILE A 57 15.16 10.84 -4.84
CA ILE A 57 14.44 9.74 -4.20
C ILE A 57 15.39 9.02 -3.26
N MET A 58 15.00 8.97 -1.99
CA MET A 58 15.80 8.32 -0.95
C MET A 58 15.70 6.80 -1.09
N SER A 59 16.84 6.16 -1.34
CA SER A 59 16.91 4.71 -1.52
C SER A 59 18.21 4.17 -0.96
N GLN A 60 18.11 3.35 0.08
CA GLN A 60 19.23 2.72 0.77
C GLN A 60 18.99 1.21 0.82
N LEU A 61 19.99 0.42 0.49
CA LEU A 61 19.93 -1.01 0.76
C LEU A 61 19.88 -1.28 2.25
N CYS A 62 18.91 -2.03 2.68
CA CYS A 62 18.76 -2.51 4.04
C CYS A 62 18.36 -3.99 4.02
N LYS A 63 18.37 -4.64 5.17
CA LYS A 63 17.86 -6.00 5.28
C LYS A 63 16.34 -6.00 5.07
N ARG A 64 15.79 -7.15 4.63
CA ARG A 64 14.34 -7.41 4.66
C ARG A 64 13.79 -7.06 6.05
N ASP A 65 12.59 -6.51 6.11
CA ASP A 65 11.89 -6.09 7.33
C ASP A 65 12.62 -5.00 8.14
N ARG A 66 13.37 -4.13 7.43
CA ARG A 66 14.12 -3.00 8.02
C ARG A 66 13.97 -1.70 7.23
N ILE A 67 12.89 -1.55 6.46
CA ILE A 67 12.60 -0.31 5.73
C ILE A 67 12.25 0.78 6.74
N GLU A 68 11.44 0.45 7.74
CA GLU A 68 11.14 1.37 8.83
C GLU A 68 12.41 1.74 9.59
N GLY A 69 12.63 3.03 9.79
CA GLY A 69 13.87 3.54 10.41
C GLY A 69 15.06 3.67 9.47
N SER A 70 15.00 3.18 8.23
CA SER A 70 16.01 3.40 7.20
C SER A 70 15.79 4.71 6.43
N ASN A 71 16.75 5.10 5.58
CA ASN A 71 16.62 6.26 4.71
C ASN A 71 16.00 5.89 3.37
N ASN A 72 14.76 5.41 3.40
CA ASN A 72 14.04 4.97 2.22
C ASN A 72 12.71 5.68 2.03
N ASP A 73 12.43 6.07 0.80
CA ASP A 73 11.05 6.20 0.33
C ASP A 73 10.43 4.81 0.35
N HIS A 74 9.14 4.71 0.51
CA HIS A 74 8.45 3.43 0.39
C HIS A 74 6.96 3.58 0.02
N ILE A 75 6.42 2.50 -0.48
CA ILE A 75 5.00 2.30 -0.66
C ILE A 75 4.56 1.13 0.23
N LEU A 76 3.41 1.28 0.87
CA LEU A 76 2.79 0.28 1.73
C LEU A 76 1.38 0.00 1.23
N ILE A 77 1.08 -1.26 0.98
CA ILE A 77 -0.27 -1.76 0.72
C ILE A 77 -0.79 -2.41 2.01
N ARG A 78 -1.91 -1.92 2.52
CA ARG A 78 -2.63 -2.50 3.66
C ARG A 78 -3.89 -3.16 3.16
N ILE A 79 -4.10 -4.42 3.51
CA ILE A 79 -5.23 -5.24 3.06
C ILE A 79 -5.92 -5.85 4.28
N ASN A 80 -7.24 -5.66 4.38
CA ASN A 80 -8.08 -6.35 5.36
C ASN A 80 -9.27 -7.01 4.64
N PRO A 81 -9.18 -8.31 4.34
CA PRO A 81 -10.23 -9.01 3.61
C PRO A 81 -11.52 -9.21 4.43
N TYR A 82 -11.46 -9.13 5.75
CA TYR A 82 -12.63 -9.26 6.62
C TYR A 82 -13.39 -7.96 6.81
N GLN A 83 -12.80 -6.81 6.45
CA GLN A 83 -13.38 -5.48 6.65
C GLN A 83 -13.80 -5.19 8.10
N ASP A 84 -13.18 -5.88 9.05
CA ASP A 84 -13.51 -5.79 10.48
C ASP A 84 -12.86 -4.59 11.19
N GLY A 85 -11.97 -3.88 10.50
CA GLY A 85 -11.23 -2.75 11.07
C GLY A 85 -10.27 -3.15 12.20
N GLN A 86 -9.90 -4.41 12.32
CA GLN A 86 -9.08 -4.93 13.42
C GLN A 86 -7.69 -5.36 13.00
N THR A 87 -7.58 -6.01 11.85
CA THR A 87 -6.31 -6.58 11.40
C THR A 87 -6.07 -6.29 9.93
N ASP A 88 -4.97 -5.58 9.62
CA ASP A 88 -4.50 -5.41 8.26
C ASP A 88 -3.22 -6.19 8.04
N PHE A 89 -3.09 -6.75 6.85
CA PHE A 89 -1.85 -7.29 6.31
C PHE A 89 -1.16 -6.22 5.49
N GLY A 90 0.06 -5.86 5.87
CA GLY A 90 0.85 -4.82 5.24
C GLY A 90 2.01 -5.39 4.43
N PHE A 91 2.15 -4.91 3.20
CA PHE A 91 3.23 -5.24 2.27
C PHE A 91 3.93 -3.95 1.87
N LYS A 92 5.15 -3.76 2.36
CA LYS A 92 5.93 -2.54 2.16
C LYS A 92 7.10 -2.81 1.20
N LEU A 93 7.34 -1.88 0.30
CA LEU A 93 8.39 -2.00 -0.72
C LEU A 93 9.15 -0.69 -0.86
N SER A 94 10.48 -0.78 -0.87
CA SER A 94 11.36 0.35 -1.14
C SER A 94 11.69 0.49 -2.63
N PRO A 95 12.22 1.64 -3.12
CA PRO A 95 12.61 1.82 -4.51
C PRO A 95 13.70 0.86 -4.99
N LEU A 96 14.49 0.28 -4.08
CA LEU A 96 15.50 -0.75 -4.39
C LEU A 96 14.99 -2.18 -4.25
N GLY A 97 13.66 -2.37 -4.10
CA GLY A 97 13.05 -3.70 -4.02
C GLY A 97 13.21 -4.40 -2.68
N VAL A 98 13.60 -3.69 -1.62
CA VAL A 98 13.58 -4.28 -0.28
C VAL A 98 12.13 -4.44 0.17
N GLN A 99 11.78 -5.64 0.62
CA GLN A 99 10.45 -6.00 1.12
C GLN A 99 10.42 -5.92 2.65
N GLU A 100 9.26 -5.54 3.19
CA GLU A 100 8.95 -5.61 4.61
C GLU A 100 7.49 -6.03 4.79
N ASP A 101 7.27 -7.04 5.61
CA ASP A 101 5.94 -7.54 5.94
C ASP A 101 5.57 -7.07 7.34
N VAL A 102 4.34 -6.62 7.49
CA VAL A 102 3.85 -6.18 8.79
C VAL A 102 2.38 -6.53 8.95
N LYS A 103 2.03 -7.06 10.10
CA LYS A 103 0.64 -7.27 10.49
C LYS A 103 0.26 -6.18 11.48
N PHE A 104 -0.70 -5.34 11.10
CA PHE A 104 -1.25 -4.30 11.94
C PHE A 104 -2.44 -4.87 12.71
N THR A 105 -2.42 -4.72 14.01
CA THR A 105 -3.57 -4.99 14.88
C THR A 105 -3.97 -3.72 15.60
N THR A 106 -5.12 -3.70 16.27
CA THR A 106 -5.62 -2.51 16.99
C THR A 106 -4.59 -1.93 17.97
N ASN A 107 -3.72 -2.77 18.52
CA ASN A 107 -2.82 -2.37 19.60
C ASN A 107 -1.33 -2.40 19.24
N ARG A 108 -0.94 -2.96 18.10
CA ARG A 108 0.49 -3.12 17.76
C ARG A 108 0.74 -3.44 16.29
N GLU A 109 1.98 -3.21 15.89
CA GLU A 109 2.57 -3.68 14.63
C GLU A 109 3.42 -4.93 14.92
N GLU A 110 3.17 -6.00 14.16
CA GLU A 110 3.86 -7.27 14.29
C GLU A 110 4.74 -7.49 13.06
N TYR A 111 6.04 -7.30 13.20
CA TYR A 111 7.05 -7.50 12.16
C TYR A 111 7.58 -8.95 12.07
N ASN A 112 7.18 -9.82 12.97
CA ASN A 112 7.53 -11.26 12.95
C ASN A 112 6.59 -12.08 12.06
N TRP A 113 5.63 -11.42 11.42
CA TRP A 113 4.76 -12.04 10.43
C TRP A 113 5.49 -12.02 9.09
N ASP A 114 5.98 -13.16 8.67
CA ASP A 114 6.81 -13.30 7.47
C ASP A 114 6.04 -14.07 6.39
N MET A 115 5.89 -13.46 5.22
CA MET A 115 5.14 -14.01 4.10
C MET A 115 5.96 -14.03 2.83
N VAL A 116 5.64 -14.99 1.97
CA VAL A 116 6.25 -15.10 0.64
C VAL A 116 5.36 -14.42 -0.39
N TRP A 117 5.85 -13.34 -0.94
CA TRP A 117 5.22 -12.59 -2.02
C TRP A 117 6.28 -12.07 -2.99
N LYS A 118 5.88 -11.72 -4.21
CA LYS A 118 6.80 -11.24 -5.23
C LYS A 118 6.59 -9.75 -5.47
N SER A 119 7.67 -9.10 -5.88
CA SER A 119 7.65 -7.68 -6.24
C SER A 119 8.71 -7.37 -7.29
N ALA A 120 8.49 -6.29 -8.02
CA ALA A 120 9.47 -5.68 -8.89
C ALA A 120 9.42 -4.17 -8.72
N THR A 121 10.56 -3.53 -8.90
CA THR A 121 10.68 -2.07 -8.89
C THR A 121 11.45 -1.59 -10.10
N HIS A 122 11.08 -0.42 -10.58
CA HIS A 122 11.79 0.30 -11.62
C HIS A 122 11.90 1.78 -11.25
N ARG A 123 12.94 2.45 -11.71
CA ARG A 123 13.16 3.88 -11.50
C ARG A 123 13.61 4.53 -12.81
N ASP A 124 13.07 5.72 -13.08
CA ASP A 124 13.46 6.57 -14.22
C ASP A 124 13.52 8.06 -13.79
N ASP A 125 13.63 8.96 -14.77
CA ASP A 125 13.72 10.39 -14.52
C ASP A 125 12.39 11.02 -14.05
N ASN A 126 11.28 10.28 -14.09
CA ASN A 126 9.96 10.75 -13.69
C ASN A 126 9.55 10.27 -12.29
N GLY A 127 10.23 9.27 -11.74
CA GLY A 127 9.89 8.70 -10.43
C GLY A 127 10.30 7.25 -10.28
N TRP A 128 9.52 6.50 -9.51
CA TRP A 128 9.71 5.07 -9.37
C TRP A 128 8.39 4.31 -9.43
N TYR A 129 8.48 3.05 -9.79
CA TYR A 129 7.34 2.18 -10.09
C TYR A 129 7.48 0.89 -9.31
N ALA A 130 6.35 0.35 -8.88
CA ALA A 130 6.32 -0.87 -8.10
C ALA A 130 5.23 -1.81 -8.59
N GLU A 131 5.54 -3.10 -8.61
CA GLU A 131 4.59 -4.18 -8.86
C GLU A 131 4.63 -5.15 -7.69
N PHE A 132 3.45 -5.64 -7.30
CA PHE A 132 3.25 -6.62 -6.24
C PHE A 132 2.45 -7.78 -6.78
N GLU A 133 2.88 -8.99 -6.47
CA GLU A 133 2.11 -10.23 -6.59
C GLU A 133 1.95 -10.82 -5.19
N ILE A 134 0.76 -10.72 -4.64
CA ILE A 134 0.45 -11.17 -3.28
C ILE A 134 -0.44 -12.43 -3.39
N PRO A 135 0.10 -13.61 -3.10
CA PRO A 135 -0.67 -14.85 -3.19
C PRO A 135 -1.74 -14.91 -2.09
N TYR A 136 -2.88 -15.52 -2.38
CA TYR A 136 -3.95 -15.68 -1.39
C TYR A 136 -3.53 -16.50 -0.18
N SER A 137 -2.53 -17.38 -0.32
CA SER A 137 -1.93 -18.09 0.81
C SER A 137 -1.27 -17.17 1.85
N ALA A 138 -0.93 -15.93 1.47
CA ALA A 138 -0.43 -14.90 2.37
C ALA A 138 -1.55 -14.18 3.14
N LEU A 139 -2.80 -14.38 2.77
CA LEU A 139 -3.95 -13.69 3.31
C LEU A 139 -4.94 -14.67 3.91
N ARG A 140 -5.68 -14.20 4.91
CA ARG A 140 -6.86 -14.90 5.40
C ARG A 140 -8.08 -14.09 5.01
N PHE A 141 -9.06 -14.72 4.40
CA PHE A 141 -10.28 -14.09 3.93
C PHE A 141 -11.51 -14.99 4.12
N PRO A 142 -12.72 -14.41 4.17
CA PRO A 142 -13.94 -15.19 4.34
C PRO A 142 -14.23 -16.04 3.09
N LYS A 143 -14.84 -17.20 3.28
CA LYS A 143 -15.26 -18.07 2.17
C LYS A 143 -16.65 -17.67 1.70
N ILE A 144 -16.73 -16.63 0.86
CA ILE A 144 -17.95 -16.14 0.23
C ILE A 144 -17.74 -15.94 -1.27
N GLU A 145 -18.81 -16.05 -2.05
CA GLU A 145 -18.73 -16.05 -3.52
C GLU A 145 -18.20 -14.74 -4.12
N VAL A 146 -18.63 -13.61 -3.56
CA VAL A 146 -18.18 -12.28 -3.98
C VAL A 146 -17.62 -11.57 -2.77
N GLN A 147 -16.38 -11.12 -2.86
CA GLN A 147 -15.69 -10.47 -1.76
C GLN A 147 -15.36 -9.03 -2.09
N ASP A 148 -15.47 -8.20 -1.09
CA ASP A 148 -14.97 -6.84 -1.06
C ASP A 148 -13.94 -6.75 0.07
N TRP A 149 -12.82 -6.09 -0.20
CA TRP A 149 -11.73 -5.99 0.77
C TRP A 149 -11.44 -4.53 1.12
N SER A 150 -11.17 -4.27 2.38
CA SER A 150 -10.60 -2.99 2.78
C SER A 150 -9.14 -2.93 2.33
N VAL A 151 -8.80 -1.87 1.61
CA VAL A 151 -7.45 -1.61 1.12
C VAL A 151 -7.09 -0.16 1.38
N ASN A 152 -5.86 0.09 1.78
CA ASN A 152 -5.28 1.42 1.73
C ASN A 152 -3.87 1.36 1.15
N ILE A 153 -3.51 2.38 0.41
CA ILE A 153 -2.17 2.55 -0.16
C ILE A 153 -1.54 3.76 0.51
N VAL A 154 -0.37 3.58 1.07
CA VAL A 154 0.37 4.64 1.75
C VAL A 154 1.71 4.86 1.06
N ARG A 155 1.98 6.09 0.63
CA ARG A 155 3.28 6.52 0.11
C ARG A 155 4.00 7.36 1.15
N HIS A 156 5.23 6.99 1.47
CA HIS A 156 6.15 7.77 2.30
C HIS A 156 7.25 8.39 1.45
N ILE A 157 7.43 9.71 1.56
CA ILE A 157 8.51 10.46 0.92
C ILE A 157 9.50 10.87 2.01
N ARG A 158 10.60 10.15 2.09
CA ARG A 158 11.55 10.22 3.21
C ARG A 158 12.21 11.59 3.35
N ARG A 159 12.61 12.23 2.26
CA ARG A 159 13.27 13.54 2.32
C ARG A 159 12.39 14.64 2.91
N TYR A 160 11.07 14.50 2.83
CA TYR A 160 10.10 15.41 3.44
C TYR A 160 9.51 14.86 4.75
N ARG A 161 9.84 13.61 5.11
CA ARG A 161 9.23 12.90 6.24
C ARG A 161 7.70 12.98 6.19
N ALA A 162 7.14 12.86 4.99
CA ALA A 162 5.73 13.02 4.74
C ALA A 162 5.10 11.74 4.22
N SER A 163 3.90 11.45 4.70
CA SER A 163 3.12 10.26 4.34
C SER A 163 1.76 10.67 3.80
N TYR A 164 1.38 10.02 2.72
CA TYR A 164 0.15 10.24 1.96
C TYR A 164 -0.61 8.93 1.82
N ALA A 165 -1.92 8.96 1.95
CA ALA A 165 -2.76 7.79 1.81
C ALA A 165 -3.83 7.99 0.73
N TRP A 166 -4.14 6.93 0.00
CA TRP A 166 -5.22 6.91 -0.99
C TRP A 166 -6.58 7.16 -0.35
N ASN A 167 -6.93 6.45 0.71
CA ASN A 167 -8.04 6.84 1.57
C ASN A 167 -7.47 7.60 2.77
N HIS A 168 -7.92 8.84 2.96
CA HIS A 168 -7.36 9.72 4.00
C HIS A 168 -7.42 9.08 5.38
N ILE A 169 -6.32 9.20 6.11
CA ILE A 169 -6.17 8.71 7.49
C ILE A 169 -6.19 9.90 8.44
N ASP A 170 -7.12 9.88 9.39
CA ASP A 170 -7.12 10.78 10.53
C ASP A 170 -6.36 10.11 11.69
N ILE A 171 -5.15 10.58 11.95
CA ILE A 171 -4.27 10.03 13.00
C ILE A 171 -4.78 10.31 14.43
N THR A 172 -5.77 11.18 14.58
CA THR A 172 -6.43 11.39 15.90
C THR A 172 -7.40 10.27 16.25
N ASN A 173 -7.81 9.48 15.25
CA ASN A 173 -8.58 8.27 15.44
C ASN A 173 -7.62 7.06 15.54
N GLU A 174 -7.59 6.42 16.69
CA GLU A 174 -6.69 5.30 16.98
C GLU A 174 -6.90 4.09 16.04
N ASN A 175 -8.11 3.92 15.50
CA ASN A 175 -8.40 2.81 14.59
C ASN A 175 -8.12 3.17 13.12
N ILE A 176 -6.86 3.05 12.71
CA ILE A 176 -6.43 3.31 11.33
C ILE A 176 -7.00 2.28 10.35
N SER A 177 -7.14 1.02 10.76
CA SER A 177 -7.67 -0.05 9.90
C SER A 177 -9.10 0.19 9.44
N SER A 178 -9.93 0.87 10.27
CA SER A 178 -11.30 1.23 9.90
C SER A 178 -11.39 2.36 8.87
N GLN A 179 -10.28 3.03 8.57
CA GLN A 179 -10.21 4.18 7.68
C GLN A 179 -9.71 3.82 6.28
N ALA A 180 -9.73 2.55 5.91
CA ALA A 180 -9.34 2.11 4.58
C ALA A 180 -10.43 2.39 3.53
N GLY A 181 -10.03 2.45 2.27
CA GLY A 181 -10.93 2.39 1.13
C GLY A 181 -11.40 0.96 0.86
N THR A 182 -12.25 0.78 -0.14
CA THR A 182 -12.78 -0.54 -0.50
C THR A 182 -12.42 -0.89 -1.93
N VAL A 183 -11.88 -2.10 -2.12
CA VAL A 183 -11.73 -2.74 -3.43
C VAL A 183 -12.79 -3.82 -3.55
N LYS A 184 -13.64 -3.71 -4.58
CA LYS A 184 -14.86 -4.51 -4.72
C LYS A 184 -14.78 -5.54 -5.83
N GLY A 185 -15.49 -6.64 -5.66
CA GLY A 185 -15.87 -7.55 -6.73
C GLY A 185 -14.92 -8.70 -6.99
N PHE A 186 -14.15 -9.16 -6.00
CA PHE A 186 -13.40 -10.41 -6.13
C PHE A 186 -14.33 -11.60 -6.25
N LYS A 187 -14.09 -12.48 -7.23
CA LYS A 187 -14.85 -13.72 -7.44
C LYS A 187 -13.91 -14.88 -7.75
N ASN A 188 -14.33 -16.10 -7.35
CA ASN A 188 -13.59 -17.34 -7.61
C ASN A 188 -12.15 -17.31 -7.06
N ILE A 189 -11.97 -16.76 -5.88
CA ILE A 189 -10.72 -16.81 -5.12
C ILE A 189 -10.87 -17.85 -4.01
N GLU A 190 -9.86 -18.73 -3.82
CA GLU A 190 -9.87 -19.85 -2.87
C GLU A 190 -8.61 -19.86 -1.98
#